data_2d2a14fb3a092ceeca06deb72630d426
#
_entry.id   2d2a14fb3a092ceeca06deb72630d426
#
_cell.length_a   1.000
_cell.length_b   1.000
_cell.length_c   1.000
_cell.angle_alpha   90.00
_cell.angle_beta   90.00
_cell.angle_gamma   90.00
#
_symmetry.space_group_name_H-M   'P 1'
#
loop_
_entity.id
_entity.type
_entity.pdbx_description
1 polymer ?
#
loop_
_entity_poly.entity_id
_entity_poly.type
_entity_poly.pdbx_seq_one_letter_code
_entity_poly.pdbx_strand_id
1 'polypeptide(L)'
;IYAPNLDYGIYLNYCQAASGSEATIVNNLISVEDYGIYMYQYNNYYNVYYNSVKVRDSNALYTQSGNSNNTLINNILLTESTSSVAAYMHNTSVFTSSDHNDFSTSYTYPIYYSGNKTLAQWQAYGQDSSSVSINPVYDTDSTLVPLALALDNKGTPITSITDDINGTTRSETTPDMGAMEFTVEGSLLSGSYTIGTGGDFASISSVGVPLVTLGISGPVTFNILSGTYDEPVSLGQVYGASATNTITFQSADANADSVVWENTSNSSASNYVLKLNGTDHITLKNITFKNQGSSYSQKI
;
A
#
# COMPACT_ATOMS: atom_id res chain seq x y z
N ILE A 1 -3.75 -8.64 -16.24
CA ILE A 1 -2.43 -9.18 -16.64
C ILE A 1 -1.69 -9.60 -15.38
N TYR A 2 -1.46 -10.89 -15.21
CA TYR A 2 -0.54 -11.43 -14.19
C TYR A 2 0.65 -12.07 -14.92
N ALA A 3 1.78 -11.41 -14.91
CA ALA A 3 2.98 -11.84 -15.64
C ALA A 3 4.25 -11.35 -14.89
N PRO A 4 4.59 -11.97 -13.75
CA PRO A 4 5.60 -11.48 -12.80
C PRO A 4 7.05 -11.46 -13.33
N ASN A 5 7.26 -11.94 -14.56
CA ASN A 5 8.56 -11.93 -15.23
C ASN A 5 8.55 -11.10 -16.53
N LEU A 6 7.54 -10.27 -16.75
CA LEU A 6 7.49 -9.35 -17.88
C LEU A 6 7.81 -7.93 -17.45
N ASP A 7 8.57 -7.24 -18.29
CA ASP A 7 8.99 -5.85 -18.04
C ASP A 7 7.82 -4.86 -18.11
N TYR A 8 6.82 -5.11 -18.97
CA TYR A 8 5.73 -4.16 -19.25
C TYR A 8 4.35 -4.81 -19.15
N GLY A 9 3.43 -4.16 -18.45
CA GLY A 9 2.01 -4.52 -18.45
C GLY A 9 1.30 -3.94 -19.69
N ILE A 10 1.26 -2.62 -19.78
CA ILE A 10 0.73 -1.87 -20.94
C ILE A 10 1.82 -0.91 -21.43
N TYR A 11 2.21 -1.05 -22.69
CA TYR A 11 3.21 -0.19 -23.32
C TYR A 11 2.56 0.64 -24.44
N LEU A 12 2.60 1.95 -24.30
CA LEU A 12 2.10 2.91 -25.28
C LEU A 12 3.26 3.66 -25.93
N ASN A 13 3.23 3.78 -27.26
CA ASN A 13 4.25 4.50 -28.01
C ASN A 13 3.64 5.15 -29.25
N TYR A 14 3.65 6.48 -29.32
CA TYR A 14 3.03 7.26 -30.38
C TYR A 14 1.53 6.96 -30.59
N CYS A 15 0.82 6.65 -29.52
CA CYS A 15 -0.60 6.38 -29.55
C CYS A 15 -1.36 7.67 -29.26
N GLN A 16 -2.18 8.11 -30.21
CA GLN A 16 -2.91 9.37 -30.10
C GLN A 16 -4.40 9.15 -30.31
N ALA A 17 -5.20 9.62 -29.38
CA ALA A 17 -6.62 9.83 -29.58
C ALA A 17 -6.88 11.32 -29.86
N ALA A 18 -8.13 11.77 -29.81
CA ALA A 18 -8.50 13.16 -30.07
C ALA A 18 -9.35 13.72 -28.91
N SER A 19 -9.30 15.02 -28.72
CA SER A 19 -10.18 15.70 -27.79
C SER A 19 -11.65 15.42 -28.10
N GLY A 20 -12.42 14.96 -27.10
CA GLY A 20 -13.81 14.51 -27.23
C GLY A 20 -14.00 13.10 -27.77
N SER A 21 -12.89 12.36 -27.99
CA SER A 21 -12.86 10.94 -28.37
C SER A 21 -11.63 10.27 -27.76
N GLU A 22 -11.46 10.45 -26.46
CA GLU A 22 -10.32 9.96 -25.69
C GLU A 22 -10.27 8.43 -25.68
N ALA A 23 -9.08 7.89 -25.78
CA ALA A 23 -8.85 6.46 -25.54
C ALA A 23 -8.84 6.17 -24.05
N THR A 24 -9.21 4.95 -23.66
CA THR A 24 -9.40 4.60 -22.26
C THR A 24 -8.59 3.37 -21.86
N ILE A 25 -7.89 3.46 -20.72
CA ILE A 25 -7.28 2.34 -20.02
C ILE A 25 -8.03 2.25 -18.69
N VAL A 26 -8.92 1.28 -18.55
CA VAL A 26 -9.87 1.23 -17.43
C VAL A 26 -10.06 -0.18 -16.90
N ASN A 27 -10.25 -0.31 -15.59
CA ASN A 27 -10.56 -1.57 -14.92
C ASN A 27 -9.55 -2.69 -15.22
N ASN A 28 -8.25 -2.39 -15.23
CA ASN A 28 -7.23 -3.41 -15.44
C ASN A 28 -6.57 -3.82 -14.12
N LEU A 29 -6.34 -5.12 -13.98
CA LEU A 29 -5.46 -5.71 -12.98
C LEU A 29 -4.12 -6.01 -13.65
N ILE A 30 -3.05 -5.37 -13.21
CA ILE A 30 -1.71 -5.49 -13.80
C ILE A 30 -0.72 -5.82 -12.70
N SER A 31 -0.07 -6.99 -12.81
CA SER A 31 1.02 -7.41 -11.93
C SER A 31 2.18 -7.92 -12.79
N VAL A 32 3.26 -7.15 -12.82
CA VAL A 32 4.44 -7.38 -13.67
C VAL A 32 5.73 -7.06 -12.91
N GLU A 33 6.89 -7.26 -13.55
CA GLU A 33 8.18 -7.04 -12.91
C GLU A 33 8.52 -5.54 -12.83
N ASP A 34 8.62 -4.83 -13.97
CA ASP A 34 9.18 -3.48 -14.01
C ASP A 34 8.14 -2.36 -14.15
N TYR A 35 7.43 -2.30 -15.28
CA TYR A 35 6.56 -1.17 -15.61
C TYR A 35 5.12 -1.61 -15.79
N GLY A 36 4.22 -1.10 -14.97
CA GLY A 36 2.80 -1.41 -15.05
C GLY A 36 2.16 -0.79 -16.29
N ILE A 37 2.04 0.53 -16.30
CA ILE A 37 1.60 1.33 -17.45
C ILE A 37 2.76 2.23 -17.88
N TYR A 38 3.28 1.98 -19.08
CA TYR A 38 4.41 2.69 -19.64
C TYR A 38 3.98 3.54 -20.84
N MET A 39 3.90 4.86 -20.64
CA MET A 39 3.59 5.84 -21.69
C MET A 39 4.89 6.41 -22.24
N TYR A 40 5.46 5.78 -23.30
CA TYR A 40 6.77 6.13 -23.81
C TYR A 40 6.77 7.54 -24.40
N GLN A 41 6.34 7.75 -25.63
CA GLN A 41 6.39 9.07 -26.29
C GLN A 41 5.08 9.40 -26.99
N TYR A 42 4.67 10.68 -26.94
CA TYR A 42 3.56 11.25 -27.70
C TYR A 42 2.25 10.47 -27.59
N ASN A 43 1.88 10.03 -26.36
CA ASN A 43 0.58 9.43 -26.10
C ASN A 43 -0.34 10.50 -25.52
N ASN A 44 -1.36 10.86 -26.27
CA ASN A 44 -2.21 12.00 -25.95
C ASN A 44 -3.69 11.62 -25.94
N TYR A 45 -4.47 12.29 -25.09
CA TYR A 45 -5.89 12.08 -24.91
C TYR A 45 -6.25 10.67 -24.45
N TYR A 46 -5.57 10.20 -23.40
CA TYR A 46 -5.87 8.96 -22.70
C TYR A 46 -6.52 9.23 -21.37
N ASN A 47 -7.59 8.50 -21.10
CA ASN A 47 -8.21 8.39 -19.77
C ASN A 47 -7.71 7.12 -19.11
N VAL A 48 -6.96 7.25 -18.03
CA VAL A 48 -6.42 6.14 -17.23
C VAL A 48 -7.20 6.10 -15.92
N TYR A 49 -8.17 5.18 -15.86
CA TYR A 49 -9.16 5.17 -14.78
C TYR A 49 -9.27 3.80 -14.11
N TYR A 50 -9.40 3.78 -12.79
CA TYR A 50 -9.73 2.58 -12.05
C TYR A 50 -8.83 1.37 -12.38
N ASN A 51 -7.52 1.55 -12.47
CA ASN A 51 -6.60 0.45 -12.65
C ASN A 51 -5.93 0.09 -11.32
N SER A 52 -5.75 -1.19 -11.06
CA SER A 52 -4.91 -1.72 -9.99
C SER A 52 -3.62 -2.26 -10.58
N VAL A 53 -2.52 -1.59 -10.30
CA VAL A 53 -1.21 -1.85 -10.87
C VAL A 53 -0.23 -2.17 -9.76
N LYS A 54 0.40 -3.33 -9.83
CA LYS A 54 1.48 -3.76 -8.95
C LYS A 54 2.71 -4.10 -9.76
N VAL A 55 3.85 -3.54 -9.38
CA VAL A 55 5.16 -3.88 -9.96
C VAL A 55 6.15 -4.23 -8.86
N ARG A 56 7.16 -5.03 -9.21
CA ARG A 56 8.17 -5.50 -8.26
C ARG A 56 9.35 -4.54 -8.16
N ASP A 57 9.91 -4.14 -9.30
CA ASP A 57 11.26 -3.56 -9.33
C ASP A 57 11.35 -2.11 -9.83
N SER A 58 10.32 -1.60 -10.54
CA SER A 58 10.38 -0.26 -11.14
C SER A 58 9.12 0.58 -10.83
N ASN A 59 8.45 1.12 -11.83
CA ASN A 59 7.36 2.09 -11.65
C ASN A 59 6.00 1.52 -12.09
N ALA A 60 4.98 1.64 -11.24
CA ALA A 60 3.62 1.26 -11.63
C ALA A 60 3.09 2.13 -12.78
N LEU A 61 3.45 3.41 -12.78
CA LEU A 61 3.21 4.32 -13.90
C LEU A 61 4.51 5.01 -14.30
N TYR A 62 4.85 4.95 -15.58
CA TYR A 62 5.99 5.66 -16.13
C TYR A 62 5.62 6.48 -17.36
N THR A 63 5.95 7.77 -17.36
CA THR A 63 5.67 8.67 -18.48
C THR A 63 6.93 9.32 -19.00
N GLN A 64 7.08 9.41 -20.33
CA GLN A 64 8.17 10.16 -20.96
C GLN A 64 7.68 11.43 -21.67
N SER A 65 8.59 12.07 -22.42
CA SER A 65 8.34 13.35 -23.10
C SER A 65 7.26 13.25 -24.18
N GLY A 66 6.59 14.35 -24.45
CA GLY A 66 5.58 14.47 -25.49
C GLY A 66 4.20 13.94 -25.14
N ASN A 67 4.04 13.30 -23.98
CA ASN A 67 2.72 12.91 -23.47
C ASN A 67 1.98 14.15 -22.94
N SER A 68 0.70 14.31 -23.29
CA SER A 68 -0.12 15.44 -22.85
C SER A 68 -1.61 15.17 -22.98
N ASN A 69 -2.42 15.99 -22.30
CA ASN A 69 -3.89 15.93 -22.35
C ASN A 69 -4.47 14.58 -21.92
N ASN A 70 -3.81 13.89 -21.01
CA ASN A 70 -4.30 12.65 -20.44
C ASN A 70 -4.99 12.93 -19.10
N THR A 71 -5.74 11.96 -18.59
CA THR A 71 -6.41 12.01 -17.28
C THR A 71 -6.02 10.78 -16.45
N LEU A 72 -5.75 10.96 -15.17
CA LEU A 72 -5.36 9.88 -14.25
C LEU A 72 -6.23 9.95 -13.00
N ILE A 73 -7.23 9.09 -12.88
CA ILE A 73 -8.19 9.15 -11.77
C ILE A 73 -8.52 7.75 -11.24
N ASN A 74 -8.62 7.62 -9.92
CA ASN A 74 -9.04 6.41 -9.22
C ASN A 74 -8.12 5.19 -9.42
N ASN A 75 -6.84 5.37 -9.65
CA ASN A 75 -5.93 4.23 -9.82
C ASN A 75 -5.23 3.87 -8.52
N ILE A 76 -4.92 2.61 -8.32
CA ILE A 76 -3.98 2.12 -7.31
C ILE A 76 -2.68 1.74 -8.03
N LEU A 77 -1.60 2.43 -7.71
CA LEU A 77 -0.29 2.32 -8.35
C LEU A 77 0.74 1.92 -7.30
N LEU A 78 1.05 0.62 -7.19
CA LEU A 78 1.99 0.08 -6.21
C LEU A 78 3.30 -0.35 -6.86
N THR A 79 4.42 0.08 -6.29
CA THR A 79 5.72 -0.57 -6.48
C THR A 79 6.23 -1.18 -5.18
N GLU A 80 6.72 -2.42 -5.25
CA GLU A 80 7.37 -3.10 -4.13
C GLU A 80 8.87 -2.75 -4.01
N SER A 81 9.41 -2.03 -4.99
CA SER A 81 10.79 -1.56 -4.97
C SER A 81 11.03 -0.61 -3.80
N THR A 82 12.13 -0.82 -3.09
CA THR A 82 12.56 0.04 -1.97
C THR A 82 13.30 1.30 -2.43
N SER A 83 13.50 1.47 -3.72
CA SER A 83 14.25 2.59 -4.31
C SER A 83 13.56 3.26 -5.49
N SER A 84 12.39 2.74 -5.92
CA SER A 84 11.63 3.28 -7.03
C SER A 84 10.38 4.03 -6.57
N VAL A 85 9.96 5.01 -7.36
CA VAL A 85 8.70 5.73 -7.16
C VAL A 85 7.54 4.95 -7.77
N ALA A 86 6.34 5.09 -7.21
CA ALA A 86 5.14 4.48 -7.80
C ALA A 86 4.82 5.09 -9.17
N ALA A 87 4.96 6.41 -9.30
CA ALA A 87 4.70 7.12 -10.54
C ALA A 87 5.87 8.04 -10.94
N TYR A 88 6.38 7.84 -12.15
CA TYR A 88 7.37 8.71 -12.78
C TYR A 88 6.67 9.67 -13.75
N MET A 89 6.61 10.95 -13.41
CA MET A 89 5.99 12.02 -14.19
C MET A 89 7.07 12.83 -14.91
N HIS A 90 7.11 12.78 -16.24
CA HIS A 90 8.09 13.55 -17.01
C HIS A 90 7.88 15.06 -16.85
N ASN A 91 6.62 15.50 -16.86
CA ASN A 91 6.22 16.89 -16.63
C ASN A 91 4.78 16.96 -16.06
N THR A 92 4.36 18.12 -15.56
CA THR A 92 3.01 18.32 -15.00
C THR A 92 1.89 18.34 -16.02
N SER A 93 2.20 18.52 -17.30
CA SER A 93 1.22 18.57 -18.38
C SER A 93 0.91 17.20 -19.01
N VAL A 94 1.55 16.12 -18.53
CA VAL A 94 1.20 14.76 -18.95
C VAL A 94 -0.27 14.50 -18.70
N PHE A 95 -0.74 14.87 -17.50
CA PHE A 95 -2.14 14.76 -17.11
C PHE A 95 -2.73 16.16 -16.94
N THR A 96 -3.82 16.45 -17.65
CA THR A 96 -4.61 17.67 -17.45
C THR A 96 -5.41 17.62 -16.16
N SER A 97 -5.73 16.42 -15.70
CA SER A 97 -6.37 16.14 -14.43
C SER A 97 -5.79 14.85 -13.85
N SER A 98 -5.35 14.93 -12.61
CA SER A 98 -4.92 13.77 -11.82
C SER A 98 -5.46 13.93 -10.41
N ASP A 99 -6.27 12.97 -9.95
CA ASP A 99 -6.80 12.99 -8.58
C ASP A 99 -7.38 11.63 -8.16
N HIS A 100 -7.60 11.44 -6.84
CA HIS A 100 -8.11 10.19 -6.26
C HIS A 100 -7.28 8.97 -6.67
N ASN A 101 -5.95 9.08 -6.71
CA ASN A 101 -5.06 7.97 -6.96
C ASN A 101 -4.34 7.55 -5.68
N ASP A 102 -3.99 6.28 -5.60
CA ASP A 102 -3.05 5.79 -4.60
C ASP A 102 -1.67 5.58 -5.24
N PHE A 103 -0.68 6.31 -4.75
CA PHE A 103 0.72 6.18 -5.16
C PHE A 103 1.51 5.44 -4.08
N SER A 104 1.49 4.13 -4.10
CA SER A 104 2.03 3.28 -3.04
C SER A 104 3.46 2.82 -3.32
N THR A 105 4.33 3.01 -2.35
CA THR A 105 5.70 2.49 -2.35
C THR A 105 6.24 2.41 -0.93
N SER A 106 7.18 1.50 -0.67
CA SER A 106 7.98 1.51 0.55
C SER A 106 9.14 2.51 0.51
N TYR A 107 9.40 3.14 -0.64
CA TYR A 107 10.34 4.25 -0.77
C TYR A 107 9.74 5.53 -0.19
N THR A 108 10.56 6.43 0.36
CA THR A 108 10.11 7.70 0.96
C THR A 108 9.35 8.61 -0.02
N TYR A 109 9.62 8.46 -1.31
CA TYR A 109 9.09 9.32 -2.36
C TYR A 109 8.22 8.53 -3.33
N PRO A 110 6.89 8.70 -3.28
CA PRO A 110 5.99 7.98 -4.19
C PRO A 110 6.00 8.49 -5.63
N ILE A 111 6.47 9.72 -5.86
CA ILE A 111 6.39 10.36 -7.17
C ILE A 111 7.74 10.95 -7.55
N TYR A 112 8.14 10.82 -8.81
CA TYR A 112 9.21 11.57 -9.44
C TYR A 112 8.65 12.65 -10.35
N TYR A 113 9.05 13.91 -10.11
CA TYR A 113 8.84 15.03 -11.00
C TYR A 113 9.97 16.05 -10.77
N SER A 114 10.87 16.18 -11.75
CA SER A 114 12.07 17.03 -11.60
C SER A 114 12.81 16.75 -10.26
N GLY A 115 12.95 15.46 -9.93
CA GLY A 115 13.45 14.92 -8.68
C GLY A 115 12.35 14.26 -7.85
N ASN A 116 12.76 13.48 -6.87
CA ASN A 116 11.85 12.74 -6.00
C ASN A 116 10.99 13.67 -5.15
N LYS A 117 9.70 13.35 -5.01
CA LYS A 117 8.71 14.13 -4.27
C LYS A 117 7.96 13.26 -3.26
N THR A 118 7.74 13.79 -2.07
CA THR A 118 6.65 13.30 -1.22
C THR A 118 5.30 13.62 -1.88
N LEU A 119 4.24 12.94 -1.47
CA LEU A 119 2.90 13.24 -1.98
C LEU A 119 2.52 14.71 -1.74
N ALA A 120 2.77 15.24 -0.55
CA ALA A 120 2.49 16.66 -0.22
C ALA A 120 3.27 17.65 -1.11
N GLN A 121 4.54 17.33 -1.46
CA GLN A 121 5.31 18.15 -2.40
C GLN A 121 4.76 18.10 -3.82
N TRP A 122 4.21 16.97 -4.25
CA TRP A 122 3.55 16.83 -5.54
C TRP A 122 2.21 17.57 -5.56
N GLN A 123 1.39 17.43 -4.53
CA GLN A 123 0.12 18.15 -4.39
C GLN A 123 0.28 19.68 -4.46
N ALA A 124 1.43 20.21 -4.02
CA ALA A 124 1.73 21.63 -4.12
C ALA A 124 1.83 22.16 -5.58
N TYR A 125 1.92 21.26 -6.58
CA TYR A 125 1.80 21.61 -8.01
C TYR A 125 0.34 21.70 -8.51
N GLY A 126 -0.65 21.51 -7.62
CA GLY A 126 -2.08 21.60 -7.95
C GLY A 126 -2.68 20.34 -8.55
N GLN A 127 -2.02 19.21 -8.40
CA GLN A 127 -2.50 17.87 -8.81
C GLN A 127 -2.76 17.00 -7.57
N ASP A 128 -3.58 15.96 -7.73
CA ASP A 128 -3.72 14.86 -6.76
C ASP A 128 -4.08 15.29 -5.34
N SER A 129 -4.96 16.31 -5.19
CA SER A 129 -5.35 16.85 -3.88
C SER A 129 -6.05 15.84 -2.97
N SER A 130 -6.78 14.89 -3.56
CA SER A 130 -7.50 13.81 -2.87
C SER A 130 -6.78 12.45 -2.99
N SER A 131 -5.59 12.43 -3.59
CA SER A 131 -4.78 11.22 -3.73
C SER A 131 -4.04 10.89 -2.43
N VAL A 132 -3.70 9.61 -2.29
CA VAL A 132 -3.08 9.05 -1.08
C VAL A 132 -1.79 8.29 -1.42
N SER A 133 -1.06 7.89 -0.40
CA SER A 133 0.10 7.00 -0.51
C SER A 133 -0.01 5.94 0.58
N ILE A 134 -0.75 4.88 0.29
CA ILE A 134 -1.15 3.84 1.24
C ILE A 134 -0.81 2.48 0.64
N ASN A 135 -0.25 1.56 1.43
CA ASN A 135 -0.09 0.20 0.97
C ASN A 135 -1.47 -0.45 0.81
N PRO A 136 -1.88 -0.87 -0.39
CA PRO A 136 -3.19 -1.50 -0.62
C PRO A 136 -3.35 -2.84 0.08
N VAL A 137 -2.27 -3.48 0.54
CA VAL A 137 -2.28 -4.80 1.20
C VAL A 137 -3.05 -5.81 0.35
N TYR A 138 -2.62 -6.01 -0.88
CA TYR A 138 -3.30 -6.94 -1.79
C TYR A 138 -3.36 -8.37 -1.24
N ASP A 139 -4.48 -9.03 -1.44
CA ASP A 139 -4.71 -10.43 -1.05
C ASP A 139 -3.73 -11.39 -1.73
N THR A 140 -3.57 -11.24 -3.04
CA THR A 140 -2.59 -11.98 -3.85
C THR A 140 -2.05 -11.13 -4.99
N ASP A 141 -0.95 -11.56 -5.61
CA ASP A 141 -0.35 -10.89 -6.77
C ASP A 141 -1.16 -11.03 -8.05
N SER A 142 -2.10 -11.95 -8.10
CA SER A 142 -2.89 -12.25 -9.29
C SER A 142 -4.29 -11.66 -9.27
N THR A 143 -4.88 -11.51 -8.10
CA THR A 143 -6.24 -10.99 -7.89
C THR A 143 -6.25 -9.50 -7.59
N LEU A 144 -5.21 -9.00 -6.91
CA LEU A 144 -5.04 -7.60 -6.54
C LEU A 144 -6.28 -6.99 -5.86
N VAL A 145 -6.95 -7.78 -4.98
CA VAL A 145 -8.03 -7.25 -4.14
C VAL A 145 -7.41 -6.46 -3.00
N PRO A 146 -7.71 -5.15 -2.86
CA PRO A 146 -7.20 -4.36 -1.76
C PRO A 146 -7.84 -4.79 -0.44
N LEU A 147 -7.02 -4.85 0.63
CA LEU A 147 -7.48 -5.14 2.00
C LEU A 147 -7.29 -3.94 2.94
N ALA A 148 -6.80 -2.81 2.44
CA ALA A 148 -6.59 -1.60 3.22
C ALA A 148 -7.89 -0.80 3.36
N LEU A 149 -8.45 -0.72 4.57
CA LEU A 149 -9.65 0.07 4.89
C LEU A 149 -9.52 1.55 4.46
N ALA A 150 -8.32 2.08 4.47
CA ALA A 150 -8.05 3.46 4.07
C ALA A 150 -8.26 3.75 2.57
N LEU A 151 -8.45 2.71 1.74
CA LEU A 151 -8.75 2.83 0.31
C LEU A 151 -10.22 2.54 -0.02
N ASP A 152 -10.96 1.95 0.92
CA ASP A 152 -12.39 1.65 0.80
C ASP A 152 -13.19 2.96 0.71
N ASN A 153 -14.04 3.10 -0.30
CA ASN A 153 -14.89 4.27 -0.54
C ASN A 153 -14.11 5.59 -0.73
N LYS A 154 -12.92 5.57 -1.37
CA LYS A 154 -12.05 6.74 -1.53
C LYS A 154 -11.93 7.28 -2.96
N GLY A 155 -12.56 6.66 -3.92
CA GLY A 155 -12.59 7.14 -5.28
C GLY A 155 -13.64 8.25 -5.51
N THR A 156 -13.68 8.75 -6.74
CA THR A 156 -14.67 9.73 -7.23
C THR A 156 -15.47 9.13 -8.39
N PRO A 157 -16.79 9.35 -8.46
CA PRO A 157 -17.59 8.78 -9.53
C PRO A 157 -17.17 9.26 -10.93
N ILE A 158 -17.08 8.33 -11.87
CA ILE A 158 -16.91 8.61 -13.30
C ILE A 158 -18.13 8.07 -14.01
N THR A 159 -19.02 8.95 -14.44
CA THR A 159 -20.36 8.61 -14.94
C THR A 159 -20.40 7.64 -16.11
N SER A 160 -19.31 7.56 -16.89
CA SER A 160 -19.18 6.62 -18.02
C SER A 160 -18.69 5.23 -17.62
N ILE A 161 -18.33 5.02 -16.33
CA ILE A 161 -17.76 3.76 -15.83
C ILE A 161 -18.58 3.34 -14.61
N THR A 162 -19.60 2.56 -14.85
CA THR A 162 -20.61 2.19 -13.83
C THR A 162 -20.28 0.88 -13.11
N ASP A 163 -19.43 0.05 -13.71
CA ASP A 163 -19.10 -1.27 -13.19
C ASP A 163 -17.58 -1.45 -13.05
N ASP A 164 -17.20 -2.29 -12.12
CA ASP A 164 -15.82 -2.71 -11.91
C ASP A 164 -15.41 -3.84 -12.88
N ILE A 165 -14.19 -4.37 -12.72
CA ILE A 165 -13.67 -5.46 -13.60
C ILE A 165 -14.50 -6.76 -13.49
N ASN A 166 -15.19 -7.00 -12.37
CA ASN A 166 -16.01 -8.17 -12.11
C ASN A 166 -17.49 -7.97 -12.49
N GLY A 167 -17.86 -6.77 -12.93
CA GLY A 167 -19.25 -6.38 -13.19
C GLY A 167 -20.01 -5.98 -11.93
N THR A 168 -19.32 -5.72 -10.84
CA THR A 168 -19.94 -5.13 -9.63
C THR A 168 -20.19 -3.65 -9.88
N THR A 169 -21.42 -3.21 -9.63
CA THR A 169 -21.79 -1.81 -9.82
C THR A 169 -21.04 -0.91 -8.85
N ARG A 170 -20.39 0.12 -9.38
CA ARG A 170 -19.66 1.11 -8.60
C ARG A 170 -20.60 2.04 -7.84
N SER A 171 -20.17 2.49 -6.66
CA SER A 171 -20.89 3.50 -5.90
C SER A 171 -21.03 4.79 -6.72
N GLU A 172 -22.25 5.35 -6.76
CA GLU A 172 -22.52 6.61 -7.45
C GLU A 172 -21.99 7.84 -6.71
N THR A 173 -21.51 7.66 -5.47
CA THR A 173 -21.04 8.77 -4.62
C THR A 173 -19.59 8.59 -4.17
N THR A 174 -19.22 7.40 -3.77
CA THR A 174 -17.90 7.07 -3.20
C THR A 174 -17.44 5.69 -3.70
N PRO A 175 -17.12 5.53 -4.99
CA PRO A 175 -16.58 4.27 -5.49
C PRO A 175 -15.20 4.02 -4.89
N ASP A 176 -14.72 2.80 -5.02
CA ASP A 176 -13.36 2.47 -4.61
C ASP A 176 -12.34 2.91 -5.65
N MET A 177 -11.12 3.19 -5.20
CA MET A 177 -9.98 3.30 -6.09
C MET A 177 -9.60 1.92 -6.63
N GLY A 178 -9.00 1.89 -7.81
CA GLY A 178 -8.55 0.64 -8.44
C GLY A 178 -9.63 -0.08 -9.25
N ALA A 179 -9.29 -1.28 -9.70
CA ALA A 179 -10.08 -2.01 -10.68
C ALA A 179 -11.32 -2.71 -10.10
N MET A 180 -11.46 -2.78 -8.79
CA MET A 180 -12.54 -3.47 -8.09
C MET A 180 -13.26 -2.57 -7.10
N GLU A 181 -14.56 -2.82 -6.92
CA GLU A 181 -15.29 -2.47 -5.70
C GLU A 181 -15.04 -3.55 -4.65
N PHE A 182 -14.66 -3.15 -3.45
CA PHE A 182 -14.33 -4.05 -2.35
C PHE A 182 -14.88 -3.50 -1.03
N THR A 183 -14.91 -4.32 0.00
CA THR A 183 -15.33 -3.91 1.34
C THR A 183 -14.34 -4.48 2.36
N VAL A 184 -13.86 -3.62 3.23
CA VAL A 184 -13.01 -4.01 4.36
C VAL A 184 -13.80 -3.91 5.65
N GLU A 185 -14.11 -5.05 6.23
CA GLU A 185 -14.85 -5.10 7.49
C GLU A 185 -13.99 -4.64 8.67
N GLY A 186 -14.55 -3.79 9.51
CA GLY A 186 -13.91 -3.32 10.73
C GLY A 186 -13.84 -1.80 10.82
N SER A 187 -12.99 -1.33 11.70
CA SER A 187 -12.74 0.10 11.93
C SER A 187 -11.28 0.33 12.29
N LEU A 188 -10.82 1.56 12.09
CA LEU A 188 -9.48 2.00 12.51
C LEU A 188 -9.27 1.70 14.00
N LEU A 189 -8.13 1.12 14.34
CA LEU A 189 -7.78 0.77 15.72
C LEU A 189 -7.45 2.02 16.54
N SER A 190 -7.79 2.01 17.83
CA SER A 190 -7.40 3.05 18.79
C SER A 190 -7.55 2.53 20.22
N GLY A 191 -6.82 3.12 21.16
CA GLY A 191 -6.92 2.76 22.59
C GLY A 191 -6.08 1.54 22.96
N SER A 192 -6.59 0.71 23.86
CA SER A 192 -5.83 -0.39 24.48
C SER A 192 -6.44 -1.74 24.18
N TYR A 193 -5.60 -2.68 23.81
CA TYR A 193 -5.94 -4.08 23.55
C TYR A 193 -5.05 -5.00 24.37
N THR A 194 -5.52 -6.22 24.59
CA THR A 194 -4.79 -7.29 25.27
C THR A 194 -4.39 -8.38 24.30
N ILE A 195 -3.16 -8.91 24.45
CA ILE A 195 -2.65 -10.02 23.65
C ILE A 195 -2.37 -11.21 24.56
N GLY A 196 -2.83 -12.38 24.17
CA GLY A 196 -2.63 -13.64 24.86
C GLY A 196 -3.94 -14.38 25.10
N THR A 197 -3.86 -15.50 25.81
CA THR A 197 -5.04 -16.34 26.06
C THR A 197 -6.13 -15.57 26.82
N GLY A 198 -7.30 -15.44 26.20
CA GLY A 198 -8.43 -14.68 26.74
C GLY A 198 -8.36 -13.17 26.52
N GLY A 199 -7.33 -12.67 25.83
CA GLY A 199 -7.23 -11.29 25.39
C GLY A 199 -8.01 -10.98 24.10
N ASP A 200 -7.97 -9.73 23.68
CA ASP A 200 -8.59 -9.28 22.42
C ASP A 200 -7.94 -9.94 21.20
N PHE A 201 -6.66 -10.24 21.30
CA PHE A 201 -5.87 -10.97 20.31
C PHE A 201 -5.24 -12.21 20.95
N ALA A 202 -5.35 -13.34 20.28
CA ALA A 202 -4.85 -14.61 20.84
C ALA A 202 -3.31 -14.71 20.84
N SER A 203 -2.63 -13.99 19.93
CA SER A 203 -1.17 -14.02 19.75
C SER A 203 -0.66 -12.68 19.24
N ILE A 204 0.66 -12.44 19.29
CA ILE A 204 1.25 -11.21 18.75
C ILE A 204 1.11 -11.18 17.22
N SER A 205 1.29 -12.31 16.57
CA SER A 205 1.13 -12.41 15.11
C SER A 205 -0.29 -12.10 14.65
N SER A 206 -1.31 -12.39 15.45
CA SER A 206 -2.72 -12.09 15.12
C SER A 206 -3.03 -10.59 15.08
N VAL A 207 -2.17 -9.73 15.61
CA VAL A 207 -2.30 -8.27 15.54
C VAL A 207 -1.80 -7.71 14.20
N GLY A 208 -0.87 -8.39 13.55
CA GLY A 208 -0.19 -7.89 12.35
C GLY A 208 -1.14 -7.56 11.21
N VAL A 209 -2.05 -8.46 10.88
CA VAL A 209 -3.02 -8.26 9.79
C VAL A 209 -3.97 -7.09 10.09
N PRO A 210 -4.69 -7.04 11.23
CA PRO A 210 -5.54 -5.89 11.57
C PRO A 210 -4.80 -4.54 11.57
N LEU A 211 -3.57 -4.48 12.06
CA LEU A 211 -2.79 -3.24 12.03
C LEU A 211 -2.56 -2.71 10.62
N VAL A 212 -2.18 -3.58 9.69
CA VAL A 212 -1.85 -3.13 8.32
C VAL A 212 -3.09 -2.96 7.44
N THR A 213 -4.17 -3.73 7.68
CA THR A 213 -5.39 -3.64 6.88
C THR A 213 -6.35 -2.55 7.38
N LEU A 214 -6.56 -2.46 8.69
CA LEU A 214 -7.44 -1.46 9.27
C LEU A 214 -6.73 -0.11 9.48
N GLY A 215 -5.45 -0.12 9.91
CA GLY A 215 -4.77 1.09 10.33
C GLY A 215 -5.21 1.58 11.70
N ILE A 216 -4.80 2.81 12.06
CA ILE A 216 -5.10 3.41 13.38
C ILE A 216 -5.69 4.82 13.25
N SER A 217 -6.58 5.22 14.17
CA SER A 217 -7.15 6.58 14.25
C SER A 217 -6.70 7.36 15.49
N GLY A 218 -5.94 6.71 16.38
CA GLY A 218 -5.39 7.28 17.61
C GLY A 218 -4.23 6.44 18.12
N PRO A 219 -3.61 6.79 19.24
CA PRO A 219 -2.61 5.93 19.88
C PRO A 219 -3.18 4.55 20.19
N VAL A 220 -2.40 3.50 19.89
CA VAL A 220 -2.77 2.11 20.17
C VAL A 220 -1.74 1.49 21.11
N THR A 221 -2.22 0.81 22.15
CA THR A 221 -1.39 0.07 23.09
C THR A 221 -1.81 -1.39 23.15
N PHE A 222 -0.91 -2.29 22.86
CA PHE A 222 -1.08 -3.72 23.01
C PHE A 222 -0.39 -4.18 24.30
N ASN A 223 -1.21 -4.58 25.29
CA ASN A 223 -0.76 -5.11 26.58
C ASN A 223 -0.64 -6.63 26.45
N ILE A 224 0.59 -7.11 26.37
CA ILE A 224 0.89 -8.54 26.22
C ILE A 224 0.82 -9.21 27.58
N LEU A 225 -0.05 -10.19 27.73
CA LEU A 225 -0.18 -11.00 28.94
C LEU A 225 1.07 -11.85 29.16
N SER A 226 1.34 -12.21 30.41
CA SER A 226 2.48 -13.04 30.78
C SER A 226 2.51 -14.35 29.99
N GLY A 227 3.65 -14.67 29.39
CA GLY A 227 3.81 -15.88 28.60
C GLY A 227 5.03 -15.86 27.69
N THR A 228 5.21 -16.98 27.00
CA THR A 228 6.21 -17.14 25.94
C THR A 228 5.50 -17.20 24.59
N TYR A 229 5.90 -16.34 23.66
CA TYR A 229 5.34 -16.19 22.33
C TYR A 229 6.42 -16.54 21.30
N ASP A 230 6.39 -17.79 20.82
CA ASP A 230 7.33 -18.28 19.80
C ASP A 230 6.75 -18.05 18.39
N GLU A 231 6.91 -16.83 17.91
CA GLU A 231 6.30 -16.42 16.65
C GLU A 231 7.08 -15.25 16.01
N PRO A 232 7.63 -15.42 14.80
CA PRO A 232 8.20 -14.31 14.05
C PRO A 232 7.07 -13.42 13.51
N VAL A 233 7.16 -12.12 13.75
CA VAL A 233 6.18 -11.14 13.28
C VAL A 233 6.83 -10.12 12.36
N SER A 234 6.24 -9.90 11.19
CA SER A 234 6.62 -8.81 10.29
C SER A 234 5.47 -7.81 10.20
N LEU A 235 5.77 -6.57 10.55
CA LEU A 235 4.81 -5.47 10.45
C LEU A 235 5.15 -4.59 9.24
N GLY A 236 4.17 -4.35 8.39
CA GLY A 236 4.23 -3.41 7.29
C GLY A 236 3.90 -1.98 7.69
N GLN A 237 3.77 -1.10 6.72
CA GLN A 237 3.28 0.25 6.93
C GLN A 237 1.87 0.23 7.53
N VAL A 238 1.64 1.06 8.53
CA VAL A 238 0.34 1.20 9.20
C VAL A 238 -0.25 2.57 8.88
N TYR A 239 -1.40 2.59 8.23
CA TYR A 239 -2.12 3.83 7.95
C TYR A 239 -2.51 4.54 9.25
N GLY A 240 -2.35 5.88 9.28
CA GLY A 240 -2.69 6.71 10.43
C GLY A 240 -1.61 6.79 11.51
N ALA A 241 -0.54 5.98 11.44
CA ALA A 241 0.59 6.09 12.36
C ALA A 241 1.30 7.45 12.20
N SER A 242 1.59 8.10 13.30
CA SER A 242 2.21 9.43 13.36
C SER A 242 2.85 9.69 14.71
N ALA A 243 3.52 10.83 14.86
CA ALA A 243 4.09 11.24 16.15
C ALA A 243 3.04 11.38 17.28
N THR A 244 1.77 11.56 16.94
CA THR A 244 0.65 11.61 17.89
C THR A 244 -0.08 10.27 17.99
N ASN A 245 -0.20 9.54 16.90
CA ASN A 245 -0.83 8.23 16.83
C ASN A 245 0.25 7.15 16.82
N THR A 246 0.74 6.79 17.98
CA THR A 246 1.82 5.83 18.16
C THR A 246 1.30 4.41 18.38
N ILE A 247 2.12 3.41 18.08
CA ILE A 247 1.83 2.00 18.30
C ILE A 247 2.77 1.50 19.40
N THR A 248 2.21 1.00 20.50
CA THR A 248 3.00 0.48 21.64
C THR A 248 2.70 -0.99 21.86
N PHE A 249 3.73 -1.82 21.91
CA PHE A 249 3.67 -3.18 22.44
C PHE A 249 4.38 -3.19 23.80
N GLN A 250 3.70 -3.65 24.85
CA GLN A 250 4.27 -3.69 26.19
C GLN A 250 3.78 -4.90 26.99
N SER A 251 4.57 -5.31 27.99
CA SER A 251 4.10 -6.24 29.01
C SER A 251 2.94 -5.63 29.79
N ALA A 252 1.87 -6.41 29.99
CA ALA A 252 0.72 -6.01 30.80
C ALA A 252 1.10 -5.76 32.29
N ASP A 253 2.09 -6.49 32.79
CA ASP A 253 2.57 -6.39 34.16
C ASP A 253 3.71 -5.37 34.35
N ALA A 254 4.09 -4.66 33.29
CA ALA A 254 5.25 -3.78 33.25
C ALA A 254 6.58 -4.46 33.63
N ASN A 255 6.65 -5.79 33.52
CA ASN A 255 7.81 -6.62 33.81
C ASN A 255 8.33 -7.32 32.56
N ALA A 256 9.58 -7.08 32.19
CA ALA A 256 10.18 -7.65 31.00
C ALA A 256 10.34 -9.18 31.07
N ASP A 257 10.48 -9.74 32.27
CA ASP A 257 10.65 -11.18 32.45
C ASP A 257 9.32 -11.95 32.31
N SER A 258 8.19 -11.26 32.39
CA SER A 258 6.87 -11.90 32.28
C SER A 258 6.44 -12.13 30.81
N VAL A 259 7.03 -11.42 29.86
CA VAL A 259 6.74 -11.55 28.42
C VAL A 259 8.03 -11.90 27.68
N VAL A 260 8.09 -13.12 27.19
CA VAL A 260 9.18 -13.58 26.33
C VAL A 260 8.66 -13.71 24.91
N TRP A 261 9.14 -12.83 24.02
CA TRP A 261 8.86 -12.92 22.60
C TRP A 261 10.07 -13.53 21.89
N GLU A 262 9.90 -14.71 21.34
CA GLU A 262 11.02 -15.48 20.82
C GLU A 262 10.76 -16.03 19.42
N ASN A 263 11.81 -16.51 18.81
CA ASN A 263 11.76 -17.29 17.58
C ASN A 263 12.74 -18.44 17.66
N THR A 264 12.22 -19.67 17.60
CA THR A 264 13.00 -20.90 17.56
C THR A 264 13.21 -21.44 16.13
N SER A 265 12.65 -20.76 15.11
CA SER A 265 12.76 -21.18 13.71
C SER A 265 14.19 -21.13 13.21
N ASN A 266 14.56 -22.15 12.42
CA ASN A 266 15.83 -22.23 11.69
C ASN A 266 15.69 -21.87 10.19
N SER A 267 14.58 -21.24 9.79
CA SER A 267 14.30 -20.81 8.41
C SER A 267 15.03 -19.49 8.12
N SER A 268 15.75 -19.42 7.00
CA SER A 268 16.32 -18.15 6.52
C SER A 268 15.27 -17.11 6.17
N ALA A 269 14.04 -17.52 5.86
CA ALA A 269 12.93 -16.64 5.53
C ALA A 269 12.30 -15.99 6.77
N SER A 270 12.47 -16.58 7.96
CA SER A 270 11.89 -16.10 9.22
C SER A 270 12.91 -16.08 10.36
N ASN A 271 14.14 -15.60 10.09
CA ASN A 271 15.24 -15.55 11.05
C ASN A 271 15.24 -14.30 11.95
N TYR A 272 14.09 -13.77 12.25
CA TYR A 272 13.88 -12.60 13.11
C TYR A 272 12.76 -12.89 14.13
N VAL A 273 12.75 -12.19 15.25
CA VAL A 273 11.62 -12.17 16.18
C VAL A 273 10.59 -11.13 15.71
N LEU A 274 11.05 -9.91 15.46
CA LEU A 274 10.24 -8.83 14.91
C LEU A 274 10.98 -8.21 13.72
N LYS A 275 10.28 -8.05 12.61
CA LYS A 275 10.72 -7.29 11.44
C LYS A 275 9.80 -6.09 11.24
N LEU A 276 10.36 -4.89 11.22
CA LEU A 276 9.65 -3.65 10.88
C LEU A 276 9.94 -3.34 9.40
N ASN A 277 8.91 -3.42 8.58
CA ASN A 277 9.00 -3.25 7.13
C ASN A 277 8.17 -2.03 6.70
N GLY A 278 8.66 -0.84 7.01
CA GLY A 278 7.94 0.42 6.79
C GLY A 278 6.99 0.80 7.92
N THR A 279 7.06 0.14 9.07
CA THR A 279 6.27 0.49 10.26
C THR A 279 6.96 1.61 11.02
N ASP A 280 6.30 2.74 11.12
CA ASP A 280 6.78 3.92 11.84
C ASP A 280 6.09 4.10 13.21
N HIS A 281 6.67 4.96 14.06
CA HIS A 281 6.10 5.38 15.34
C HIS A 281 5.76 4.23 16.30
N ILE A 282 6.59 3.18 16.31
CA ILE A 282 6.44 2.01 17.16
C ILE A 282 7.25 2.15 18.45
N THR A 283 6.70 1.69 19.56
CA THR A 283 7.35 1.57 20.86
C THR A 283 7.28 0.13 21.37
N LEU A 284 8.41 -0.42 21.76
CA LEU A 284 8.51 -1.73 22.39
C LEU A 284 8.95 -1.52 23.84
N LYS A 285 8.18 -2.02 24.81
CA LYS A 285 8.41 -1.71 26.23
C LYS A 285 8.22 -2.91 27.15
N ASN A 286 9.19 -3.16 28.00
CA ASN A 286 9.15 -4.24 29.00
C ASN A 286 8.86 -5.61 28.37
N ILE A 287 9.61 -6.00 27.33
CA ILE A 287 9.49 -7.27 26.64
C ILE A 287 10.90 -7.88 26.52
N THR A 288 11.03 -9.16 26.82
CA THR A 288 12.26 -9.92 26.58
C THR A 288 12.22 -10.53 25.18
N PHE A 289 13.16 -10.16 24.34
CA PHE A 289 13.33 -10.73 22.99
C PHE A 289 14.40 -11.82 23.01
N LYS A 290 14.06 -13.00 22.47
CA LYS A 290 15.00 -14.11 22.31
C LYS A 290 14.96 -14.66 20.89
N ASN A 291 16.13 -14.89 20.31
CA ASN A 291 16.25 -15.70 19.12
C ASN A 291 17.04 -16.94 19.48
N GLN A 292 16.43 -18.11 19.39
CA GLN A 292 16.96 -19.39 19.82
C GLN A 292 17.22 -20.35 18.63
N GLY A 293 17.08 -19.89 17.39
CA GLY A 293 17.42 -20.67 16.21
C GLY A 293 18.90 -21.08 16.20
N SER A 294 19.21 -22.32 15.91
CA SER A 294 20.58 -22.82 15.85
C SER A 294 21.31 -22.44 14.56
N SER A 295 20.56 -22.07 13.51
CA SER A 295 21.05 -21.61 12.22
C SER A 295 20.30 -20.35 11.82
N TYR A 296 20.99 -19.37 11.22
CA TYR A 296 20.40 -18.08 10.81
C TYR A 296 19.80 -17.25 11.96
N SER A 297 20.34 -17.39 13.17
CA SER A 297 19.88 -16.56 14.31
C SER A 297 20.44 -15.14 14.16
N GLN A 298 19.64 -14.20 13.67
CA GLN A 298 19.93 -12.78 13.75
C GLN A 298 19.31 -12.20 15.02
N LYS A 299 20.14 -11.54 15.80
CA LYS A 299 19.64 -10.69 16.91
C LYS A 299 19.15 -9.38 16.32
N ILE A 300 18.17 -8.77 16.95
CA ILE A 300 17.62 -7.44 16.60
C ILE A 300 18.77 -6.43 16.54
#